data_3ae98c18314c192c553a03a1ef6780a5
#
_entry.id   3ae98c18314c192c553a03a1ef6780a5
#
_cell.length_a   1.000
_cell.length_b   1.000
_cell.length_c   1.000
_cell.angle_alpha   90.00
_cell.angle_beta   90.00
_cell.angle_gamma   90.00
#
_symmetry.space_group_name_H-M   'P 1'
#
loop_
_entity.id
_entity.type
_entity.pdbx_description
1 polymer ?
#
loop_
_entity_poly.entity_id
_entity_poly.type
_entity_poly.pdbx_seq_one_letter_code
_entity_poly.pdbx_strand_id
1 'polypeptide(L)'
;ISLEERFRRNNFADDVIEKLLPDIAAALNTVHQTHHSTQFWRVCLGYWLSIFVDAVYERWLCASAVSETDDLYTLEESGQSLRSVAPESTLSFNLLAQSTDWNRAVYETILRDFPNVEMLPPTIDGKVTVPSVHAEPRRQALSLSRAIESFSNALGRFGAYSLSTTYLSRRQEMLLALSLKSFPRYWNSTYQLKYDSEKRNQMSITQEGESEFETFVRKILVEQIPRSFVEGFDAISKAPQPRRPKVIFTSNLHLWNDEFSIWAAHQREYGTKLVISQHGGLNGQGLIPTRGEYHENKIADCHLPWGWKSESQYSRNIPALINVGKTRFDDQSKAEKLLLITDCTYRYGRKSWVITMDNDTYIGDLHGFVGQLAPEIQSNVIVRLHHHSALYDASHSERWRSFDPDIALDEGESSIDELRKHSRIAVCTTLGTSEIEQFGRNFPTVLMLNPLTHPIRRDCQDLFSTMKKVGLLHE
;
A
#
# COMPACT_ATOMS: atom_id res chain seq x y z
N ILE A 1 -5.55 -14.14 16.83
CA ILE A 1 -6.79 -13.46 17.29
C ILE A 1 -7.99 -13.99 16.51
N SER A 2 -9.20 -14.04 17.19
CA SER A 2 -10.44 -14.52 16.56
C SER A 2 -10.88 -13.61 15.39
N LEU A 3 -11.74 -14.13 14.51
CA LEU A 3 -12.30 -13.35 13.42
C LEU A 3 -13.15 -12.17 13.93
N GLU A 4 -13.90 -12.38 15.01
CA GLU A 4 -14.70 -11.34 15.67
C GLU A 4 -13.81 -10.20 16.18
N GLU A 5 -12.70 -10.53 16.82
CA GLU A 5 -11.73 -9.54 17.30
C GLU A 5 -11.08 -8.77 16.15
N ARG A 6 -10.82 -9.43 15.01
CA ARG A 6 -10.32 -8.76 13.80
C ARG A 6 -11.30 -7.71 13.29
N PHE A 7 -12.58 -8.04 13.22
CA PHE A 7 -13.63 -7.09 12.82
C PHE A 7 -13.75 -5.95 13.82
N ARG A 8 -13.72 -6.25 15.12
CA ARG A 8 -13.78 -5.23 16.17
C ARG A 8 -12.66 -4.21 16.03
N ARG A 9 -11.41 -4.66 15.85
CA ARG A 9 -10.25 -3.78 15.63
C ARG A 9 -10.35 -2.98 14.36
N ASN A 10 -10.80 -3.61 13.27
CA ASN A 10 -10.97 -2.90 12.01
C ASN A 10 -12.00 -1.79 12.11
N ASN A 11 -13.18 -2.09 12.65
CA ASN A 11 -14.27 -1.12 12.80
C ASN A 11 -13.86 0.03 13.73
N PHE A 12 -13.17 -0.28 14.82
CA PHE A 12 -12.65 0.74 15.72
C PHE A 12 -11.66 1.69 14.98
N ALA A 13 -10.72 1.15 14.22
CA ALA A 13 -9.81 1.98 13.44
C ALA A 13 -10.54 2.82 12.37
N ASP A 14 -11.57 2.25 11.72
CA ASP A 14 -12.40 2.96 10.75
C ASP A 14 -13.16 4.12 11.41
N ASP A 15 -13.72 3.92 12.61
CA ASP A 15 -14.41 4.96 13.37
C ASP A 15 -13.45 6.09 13.76
N VAL A 16 -12.25 5.77 14.21
CA VAL A 16 -11.22 6.78 14.54
C VAL A 16 -10.84 7.60 13.28
N ILE A 17 -10.65 6.96 12.14
CA ILE A 17 -10.35 7.64 10.87
C ILE A 17 -11.47 8.63 10.51
N GLU A 18 -12.73 8.20 10.63
CA GLU A 18 -13.89 9.05 10.28
C GLU A 18 -14.06 10.23 11.23
N LYS A 19 -13.70 10.11 12.50
CA LYS A 19 -13.71 11.19 13.49
C LYS A 19 -12.57 12.18 13.28
N LEU A 20 -11.37 11.71 12.93
CA LEU A 20 -10.21 12.57 12.73
C LEU A 20 -10.30 13.41 11.46
N LEU A 21 -10.88 12.88 10.40
CA LEU A 21 -10.87 13.52 9.08
C LEU A 21 -11.53 14.93 9.06
N PRO A 22 -12.70 15.18 9.67
CA PRO A 22 -13.29 16.52 9.74
C PRO A 22 -12.39 17.53 10.49
N ASP A 23 -11.74 17.10 11.56
CA ASP A 23 -10.88 17.95 12.38
C ASP A 23 -9.60 18.33 11.60
N ILE A 24 -9.01 17.36 10.90
CA ILE A 24 -7.87 17.60 9.98
C ILE A 24 -8.28 18.59 8.87
N ALA A 25 -9.46 18.37 8.27
CA ALA A 25 -9.97 19.24 7.21
C ALA A 25 -10.15 20.68 7.70
N ALA A 26 -10.69 20.89 8.89
CA ALA A 26 -10.84 22.20 9.50
C ALA A 26 -9.48 22.86 9.79
N ALA A 27 -8.54 22.11 10.36
CA ALA A 27 -7.20 22.60 10.67
C ALA A 27 -6.41 22.98 9.40
N LEU A 28 -6.47 22.17 8.34
CA LEU A 28 -5.82 22.46 7.06
C LEU A 28 -6.48 23.65 6.35
N ASN A 29 -7.80 23.76 6.38
CA ASN A 29 -8.50 24.94 5.86
C ASN A 29 -8.05 26.23 6.57
N THR A 30 -7.88 26.19 7.88
CA THR A 30 -7.38 27.32 8.66
C THR A 30 -5.98 27.73 8.23
N VAL A 31 -5.06 26.77 8.15
CA VAL A 31 -3.64 27.02 7.80
C VAL A 31 -3.49 27.52 6.37
N HIS A 32 -4.31 27.02 5.43
CA HIS A 32 -4.26 27.42 4.00
C HIS A 32 -5.21 28.54 3.65
N GLN A 33 -5.99 29.05 4.62
CA GLN A 33 -7.01 30.07 4.39
C GLN A 33 -7.99 29.67 3.25
N THR A 34 -8.44 28.41 3.30
CA THR A 34 -9.35 27.80 2.32
C THR A 34 -10.64 27.34 2.99
N HIS A 35 -11.62 26.93 2.18
CA HIS A 35 -12.92 26.42 2.64
C HIS A 35 -13.29 25.14 1.91
N HIS A 36 -12.32 24.27 1.68
CA HIS A 36 -12.55 22.99 1.02
C HIS A 36 -13.40 22.06 1.91
N SER A 37 -14.21 21.24 1.26
CA SER A 37 -15.06 20.26 1.96
C SER A 37 -14.21 19.15 2.61
N THR A 38 -14.80 18.45 3.60
CA THR A 38 -14.18 17.23 4.15
C THR A 38 -13.93 16.19 3.06
N GLN A 39 -14.79 16.11 2.03
CA GLN A 39 -14.60 15.20 0.90
C GLN A 39 -13.39 15.58 0.03
N PHE A 40 -13.11 16.88 -0.13
CA PHE A 40 -11.88 17.33 -0.77
C PHE A 40 -10.65 16.78 -0.04
N TRP A 41 -10.59 16.99 1.27
CA TRP A 41 -9.47 16.50 2.08
C TRP A 41 -9.42 14.99 2.16
N ARG A 42 -10.57 14.29 2.09
CA ARG A 42 -10.60 12.83 1.95
C ARG A 42 -9.88 12.37 0.68
N VAL A 43 -10.13 13.01 -0.45
CA VAL A 43 -9.43 12.68 -1.71
C VAL A 43 -7.94 12.96 -1.59
N CYS A 44 -7.55 14.05 -0.93
CA CYS A 44 -6.14 14.42 -0.76
C CYS A 44 -5.38 13.41 0.11
N LEU A 45 -5.82 13.21 1.36
CA LEU A 45 -5.02 12.55 2.39
C LEU A 45 -5.71 11.36 3.08
N GLY A 46 -6.93 11.00 2.68
CA GLY A 46 -7.70 9.95 3.36
C GLY A 46 -7.02 8.57 3.33
N TYR A 47 -6.27 8.27 2.28
CA TYR A 47 -5.46 7.05 2.23
C TYR A 47 -4.31 7.10 3.24
N TRP A 48 -3.54 8.20 3.27
CA TRP A 48 -2.50 8.38 4.29
C TRP A 48 -3.08 8.25 5.70
N LEU A 49 -4.18 8.93 6.00
CA LEU A 49 -4.80 8.88 7.32
C LEU A 49 -5.14 7.45 7.72
N SER A 50 -5.67 6.67 6.77
CA SER A 50 -6.06 5.29 7.05
C SER A 50 -4.86 4.37 7.35
N ILE A 51 -3.77 4.48 6.61
CA ILE A 51 -2.55 3.68 6.88
C ILE A 51 -1.78 4.19 8.09
N PHE A 52 -1.88 5.48 8.42
CA PHE A 52 -1.29 6.08 9.62
C PHE A 52 -1.99 5.57 10.88
N VAL A 53 -3.33 5.65 10.93
CA VAL A 53 -4.11 5.15 12.08
C VAL A 53 -3.86 3.66 12.29
N ASP A 54 -3.86 2.85 11.24
CA ASP A 54 -3.56 1.42 11.34
C ASP A 54 -2.17 1.17 11.93
N ALA A 55 -1.15 1.86 11.40
CA ALA A 55 0.22 1.68 11.86
C ALA A 55 0.36 2.06 13.36
N VAL A 56 -0.19 3.20 13.76
CA VAL A 56 -0.11 3.65 15.16
C VAL A 56 -0.94 2.74 16.07
N TYR A 57 -2.11 2.28 15.62
CA TYR A 57 -2.95 1.36 16.40
C TYR A 57 -2.26 0.02 16.65
N GLU A 58 -1.56 -0.51 15.67
CA GLU A 58 -0.76 -1.72 15.83
C GLU A 58 0.32 -1.54 16.91
N ARG A 59 1.06 -0.41 16.90
CA ARG A 59 2.07 -0.11 17.94
C ARG A 59 1.44 0.10 19.29
N TRP A 60 0.28 0.76 19.32
CA TRP A 60 -0.49 0.93 20.55
C TRP A 60 -0.88 -0.41 21.17
N LEU A 61 -1.43 -1.32 20.37
CA LEU A 61 -1.80 -2.67 20.85
C LEU A 61 -0.59 -3.46 21.35
N CYS A 62 0.56 -3.35 20.67
CA CYS A 62 1.78 -4.02 21.10
C CYS A 62 2.31 -3.40 22.43
N ALA A 63 2.30 -2.08 22.55
CA ALA A 63 2.77 -1.39 23.75
C ALA A 63 1.85 -1.62 24.94
N SER A 64 0.52 -1.63 24.72
CA SER A 64 -0.46 -1.88 25.79
C SER A 64 -0.28 -3.23 26.47
N ALA A 65 0.23 -4.24 25.73
CA ALA A 65 0.57 -5.54 26.34
C ALA A 65 1.68 -5.43 27.39
N VAL A 66 2.54 -4.42 27.32
CA VAL A 66 3.59 -4.15 28.34
C VAL A 66 2.95 -3.61 29.61
N SER A 67 1.93 -2.75 29.51
CA SER A 67 1.25 -2.17 30.68
C SER A 67 0.46 -3.20 31.51
N GLU A 68 0.13 -4.35 30.91
CA GLU A 68 -0.58 -5.45 31.57
C GLU A 68 0.34 -6.35 32.43
N THR A 69 1.66 -6.09 32.39
CA THR A 69 2.65 -6.86 33.16
C THR A 69 3.03 -6.12 34.44
N ASP A 70 3.41 -6.89 35.47
CA ASP A 70 3.94 -6.37 36.74
C ASP A 70 5.48 -6.13 36.66
N ASP A 71 6.10 -6.42 35.53
CA ASP A 71 7.55 -6.25 35.35
C ASP A 71 7.91 -4.78 35.15
N LEU A 72 9.05 -4.37 35.68
CA LEU A 72 9.64 -3.05 35.44
C LEU A 72 10.58 -3.14 34.21
N TYR A 73 10.33 -2.31 33.23
CA TYR A 73 11.15 -2.20 32.02
C TYR A 73 11.95 -0.91 32.00
N THR A 74 13.16 -0.99 31.49
CA THR A 74 14.01 0.17 31.23
C THR A 74 14.22 0.33 29.74
N LEU A 75 13.93 1.51 29.20
CA LEU A 75 14.12 1.83 27.79
C LEU A 75 15.01 3.06 27.63
N GLU A 76 16.11 2.90 26.91
CA GLU A 76 16.93 4.03 26.50
C GLU A 76 16.29 4.76 25.31
N GLU A 77 16.09 6.07 25.43
CA GLU A 77 15.53 6.90 24.36
C GLU A 77 16.50 6.98 23.16
N SER A 78 15.94 7.02 21.95
CA SER A 78 16.75 7.22 20.74
C SER A 78 17.23 8.65 20.55
N GLY A 79 16.70 9.61 21.32
CA GLY A 79 16.87 11.04 21.08
C GLY A 79 16.12 11.57 19.85
N GLN A 80 15.31 10.74 19.20
CA GLN A 80 14.52 11.13 18.05
C GLN A 80 13.14 11.63 18.47
N SER A 81 12.69 12.71 17.83
CA SER A 81 11.32 13.19 17.99
C SER A 81 10.45 12.77 16.81
N LEU A 82 9.14 12.63 17.02
CA LEU A 82 8.20 12.41 15.93
C LEU A 82 8.28 13.47 14.83
N ARG A 83 8.66 14.71 15.19
CA ARG A 83 8.91 15.81 14.26
C ARG A 83 10.08 15.50 13.31
N SER A 84 11.16 14.88 13.80
CA SER A 84 12.34 14.55 13.00
C SER A 84 12.05 13.47 11.95
N VAL A 85 11.03 12.64 12.20
CA VAL A 85 10.57 11.56 11.31
C VAL A 85 9.25 11.90 10.62
N ALA A 86 8.88 13.19 10.52
CA ALA A 86 7.66 13.61 9.80
C ALA A 86 7.76 13.28 8.30
N PRO A 87 6.76 12.62 7.70
CA PRO A 87 6.81 12.18 6.31
C PRO A 87 6.75 13.35 5.32
N GLU A 88 7.43 13.23 4.18
CA GLU A 88 7.33 14.21 3.09
C GLU A 88 6.03 14.05 2.29
N SER A 89 5.59 12.83 2.11
CA SER A 89 4.43 12.47 1.29
C SER A 89 3.77 11.19 1.83
N THR A 90 2.61 10.84 1.30
CA THR A 90 1.95 9.56 1.55
C THR A 90 2.85 8.38 1.18
N LEU A 91 3.56 8.46 0.05
CA LEU A 91 4.51 7.42 -0.36
C LEU A 91 5.67 7.30 0.63
N SER A 92 6.26 8.42 1.06
CA SER A 92 7.35 8.40 2.02
C SER A 92 6.91 7.84 3.38
N PHE A 93 5.67 8.15 3.83
CA PHE A 93 5.11 7.55 5.03
C PHE A 93 5.01 6.04 4.93
N ASN A 94 4.60 5.51 3.78
CA ASN A 94 4.47 4.07 3.57
C ASN A 94 5.79 3.31 3.82
N LEU A 95 6.92 3.91 3.46
CA LEU A 95 8.26 3.36 3.70
C LEU A 95 8.75 3.67 5.12
N LEU A 96 8.51 4.89 5.59
CA LEU A 96 8.91 5.33 6.91
C LEU A 96 8.27 4.48 8.02
N ALA A 97 7.01 4.10 7.88
CA ALA A 97 6.30 3.21 8.80
C ALA A 97 6.91 1.78 8.88
N GLN A 98 7.84 1.44 7.99
CA GLN A 98 8.63 0.22 8.04
C GLN A 98 10.04 0.45 8.59
N SER A 99 10.45 1.70 8.83
CA SER A 99 11.78 2.02 9.35
C SER A 99 11.85 1.83 10.87
N THR A 100 13.01 1.43 11.36
CA THR A 100 13.29 1.33 12.79
C THR A 100 13.13 2.68 13.49
N ASP A 101 13.58 3.76 12.86
CA ASP A 101 13.60 5.11 13.45
C ASP A 101 12.17 5.61 13.75
N TRP A 102 11.25 5.52 12.78
CA TRP A 102 9.87 5.93 12.98
C TRP A 102 9.17 5.07 14.03
N ASN A 103 9.34 3.75 13.93
CA ASN A 103 8.71 2.84 14.88
C ASN A 103 9.21 3.06 16.30
N ARG A 104 10.52 3.27 16.46
CA ARG A 104 11.11 3.57 17.76
C ARG A 104 10.57 4.87 18.34
N ALA A 105 10.51 5.95 17.56
CA ALA A 105 9.95 7.23 18.00
C ALA A 105 8.47 7.11 18.44
N VAL A 106 7.67 6.32 17.71
CA VAL A 106 6.26 6.06 18.09
C VAL A 106 6.17 5.25 19.38
N TYR A 107 6.92 4.15 19.49
CA TYR A 107 6.92 3.34 20.71
C TYR A 107 7.41 4.13 21.92
N GLU A 108 8.49 4.89 21.82
CA GLU A 108 8.99 5.76 22.90
C GLU A 108 7.92 6.77 23.32
N THR A 109 7.19 7.35 22.36
CA THR A 109 6.11 8.30 22.66
C THR A 109 4.94 7.64 23.39
N ILE A 110 4.60 6.40 23.03
CA ILE A 110 3.54 5.64 23.72
C ILE A 110 3.99 5.24 25.13
N LEU A 111 5.19 4.67 25.25
CA LEU A 111 5.69 4.06 26.48
C LEU A 111 6.04 5.07 27.58
N ARG A 112 6.27 6.36 27.23
CA ARG A 112 6.51 7.41 28.24
C ARG A 112 5.37 7.58 29.26
N ASP A 113 4.16 7.29 28.83
CA ASP A 113 2.99 7.44 29.68
C ASP A 113 2.71 6.15 30.54
N PHE A 114 3.54 5.09 30.38
CA PHE A 114 3.38 3.83 31.11
C PHE A 114 4.16 3.80 32.42
N PRO A 115 3.50 3.54 33.57
CA PRO A 115 4.12 3.63 34.88
C PRO A 115 5.21 2.56 35.12
N ASN A 116 5.17 1.45 34.41
CA ASN A 116 6.14 0.35 34.50
C ASN A 116 7.28 0.46 33.49
N VAL A 117 7.45 1.60 32.82
CA VAL A 117 8.55 1.85 31.88
C VAL A 117 9.37 3.04 32.36
N GLU A 118 10.63 2.79 32.70
CA GLU A 118 11.61 3.83 33.02
C GLU A 118 12.33 4.26 31.72
N MET A 119 12.21 5.54 31.39
CA MET A 119 12.85 6.12 30.21
C MET A 119 14.22 6.68 30.59
N LEU A 120 15.29 6.18 30.00
CA LEU A 120 16.65 6.67 30.19
C LEU A 120 17.06 7.63 29.07
N PRO A 121 17.85 8.67 29.37
CA PRO A 121 18.35 9.57 28.35
C PRO A 121 19.24 8.83 27.33
N PRO A 122 19.30 9.29 26.07
CA PRO A 122 20.10 8.64 25.03
C PRO A 122 21.60 8.72 25.36
N THR A 123 22.31 7.60 25.25
CA THR A 123 23.75 7.51 25.48
C THR A 123 24.54 8.02 24.27
N ILE A 124 23.92 8.05 23.08
CA ILE A 124 24.54 8.51 21.82
C ILE A 124 23.56 9.44 21.10
N ASP A 125 24.05 10.60 20.67
CA ASP A 125 23.28 11.48 19.75
C ASP A 125 22.94 10.72 18.45
N GLY A 126 21.71 10.20 18.37
CA GLY A 126 21.22 9.45 17.23
C GLY A 126 21.11 10.34 15.98
N LYS A 127 22.01 10.20 15.02
CA LYS A 127 21.78 10.76 13.69
C LYS A 127 20.71 9.92 13.00
N VAL A 128 19.54 10.54 12.80
CA VAL A 128 18.46 9.96 12.00
C VAL A 128 18.95 9.71 10.58
N THR A 129 19.12 8.47 10.21
CA THR A 129 19.12 8.06 8.81
C THR A 129 17.68 7.82 8.37
N VAL A 130 16.94 8.91 8.13
CA VAL A 130 15.68 8.79 7.37
C VAL A 130 16.09 8.14 6.05
N PRO A 131 15.58 6.95 5.70
CA PRO A 131 15.81 6.40 4.38
C PRO A 131 15.34 7.49 3.42
N SER A 132 16.29 8.11 2.72
CA SER A 132 15.91 9.05 1.67
C SER A 132 15.16 8.23 0.64
N VAL A 133 13.86 8.36 0.65
CA VAL A 133 12.99 7.82 -0.40
C VAL A 133 13.18 8.68 -1.65
N HIS A 134 14.42 8.89 -2.00
CA HIS A 134 14.74 9.13 -3.36
C HIS A 134 14.53 7.74 -4.00
N ALA A 135 13.36 7.54 -4.58
CA ALA A 135 13.27 6.59 -5.68
C ALA A 135 14.55 6.82 -6.46
N GLU A 136 15.49 5.86 -6.39
CA GLU A 136 16.76 6.01 -7.13
C GLU A 136 16.37 6.59 -8.47
N PRO A 137 16.96 7.69 -8.90
CA PRO A 137 16.61 8.25 -10.20
C PRO A 137 16.81 7.09 -11.14
N ARG A 138 15.70 6.50 -11.63
CA ARG A 138 15.74 5.38 -12.59
C ARG A 138 16.81 5.75 -13.56
N ARG A 139 17.96 5.03 -13.47
CA ARG A 139 19.18 5.31 -14.23
C ARG A 139 18.74 5.79 -15.60
N GLN A 140 19.02 7.03 -15.90
CA GLN A 140 18.89 7.73 -17.17
C GLN A 140 18.11 6.94 -18.26
N ALA A 141 16.81 6.75 -18.04
CA ALA A 141 15.94 6.35 -19.13
C ALA A 141 16.06 7.49 -20.16
N LEU A 142 16.57 7.11 -21.30
CA LEU A 142 16.94 7.88 -22.46
C LEU A 142 16.16 9.21 -22.57
N SER A 143 16.85 10.29 -22.95
CA SER A 143 16.30 11.62 -23.24
C SER A 143 15.00 11.59 -24.05
N LEU A 144 14.81 10.58 -24.90
CA LEU A 144 13.63 10.36 -25.73
C LEU A 144 12.37 10.04 -24.91
N SER A 145 12.44 9.20 -23.86
CA SER A 145 11.25 8.87 -23.05
C SER A 145 10.76 10.09 -22.26
N ARG A 146 11.66 10.90 -21.72
CA ARG A 146 11.31 12.16 -21.04
C ARG A 146 10.71 13.19 -21.99
N ALA A 147 11.23 13.28 -23.22
CA ALA A 147 10.66 14.15 -24.24
C ALA A 147 9.24 13.74 -24.63
N ILE A 148 8.99 12.44 -24.79
CA ILE A 148 7.65 11.90 -25.05
C ILE A 148 6.70 12.17 -23.88
N GLU A 149 7.13 11.95 -22.64
CA GLU A 149 6.34 12.23 -21.43
C GLU A 149 6.02 13.73 -21.31
N SER A 150 7.01 14.61 -21.54
CA SER A 150 6.81 16.06 -21.51
C SER A 150 5.84 16.52 -22.60
N PHE A 151 5.97 16.00 -23.81
CA PHE A 151 5.06 16.28 -24.93
C PHE A 151 3.65 15.78 -24.64
N SER A 152 3.51 14.54 -24.15
CA SER A 152 2.22 13.96 -23.74
C SER A 152 1.56 14.78 -22.63
N ASN A 153 2.34 15.22 -21.63
CA ASN A 153 1.85 16.08 -20.55
C ASN A 153 1.39 17.45 -21.05
N ALA A 154 2.09 18.03 -22.02
CA ALA A 154 1.69 19.31 -22.62
C ALA A 154 0.36 19.20 -23.37
N LEU A 155 0.19 18.14 -24.18
CA LEU A 155 -1.05 17.89 -24.91
C LEU A 155 -2.20 17.40 -24.01
N GLY A 156 -1.90 16.62 -23.00
CA GLY A 156 -2.88 16.10 -22.03
C GLY A 156 -3.58 17.20 -21.21
N ARG A 157 -3.05 18.44 -21.21
CA ARG A 157 -3.70 19.59 -20.57
C ARG A 157 -5.02 19.99 -21.22
N PHE A 158 -5.25 19.64 -22.46
CA PHE A 158 -6.40 20.08 -23.24
C PHE A 158 -7.46 19.00 -23.44
N GLY A 159 -7.20 17.77 -22.98
CA GLY A 159 -8.12 16.65 -23.13
C GLY A 159 -9.33 16.73 -22.20
N ALA A 160 -10.48 16.23 -22.68
CA ALA A 160 -11.67 16.04 -21.85
C ALA A 160 -11.52 14.87 -20.85
N TYR A 161 -10.54 14.02 -21.05
CA TYR A 161 -10.26 12.84 -20.22
C TYR A 161 -8.79 12.88 -19.80
N SER A 162 -8.52 12.63 -18.52
CA SER A 162 -7.15 12.47 -18.01
C SER A 162 -6.93 11.02 -17.62
N LEU A 163 -6.03 10.35 -18.30
CA LEU A 163 -5.65 8.95 -18.06
C LEU A 163 -4.28 8.89 -17.40
N SER A 164 -4.16 8.17 -16.30
CA SER A 164 -2.92 8.03 -15.56
C SER A 164 -2.84 6.67 -14.88
N THR A 165 -1.71 5.96 -15.01
CA THR A 165 -1.48 4.63 -14.43
C THR A 165 -2.65 3.66 -14.65
N THR A 166 -2.86 3.30 -15.93
CA THR A 166 -4.01 2.48 -16.33
C THR A 166 -3.80 0.99 -16.17
N TYR A 167 -2.57 0.54 -15.87
CA TYR A 167 -2.13 -0.88 -15.97
C TYR A 167 -2.17 -1.48 -17.36
N LEU A 168 -2.54 -0.71 -18.38
CA LEU A 168 -2.38 -1.08 -19.77
C LEU A 168 -0.92 -0.91 -20.21
N SER A 169 -0.52 -1.60 -21.27
CA SER A 169 0.77 -1.29 -21.90
C SER A 169 0.77 0.16 -22.42
N ARG A 170 1.94 0.80 -22.49
CA ARG A 170 2.07 2.19 -23.00
C ARG A 170 1.40 2.39 -24.37
N ARG A 171 1.49 1.38 -25.26
CA ARG A 171 0.83 1.41 -26.56
C ARG A 171 -0.70 1.40 -26.43
N GLN A 172 -1.23 0.54 -25.59
CA GLN A 172 -2.69 0.43 -25.36
C GLN A 172 -3.24 1.68 -24.66
N GLU A 173 -2.52 2.20 -23.68
CA GLU A 173 -2.87 3.45 -23.01
C GLU A 173 -2.91 4.64 -24.00
N MET A 174 -1.93 4.74 -24.88
CA MET A 174 -1.90 5.76 -25.93
C MET A 174 -3.07 5.58 -26.90
N LEU A 175 -3.35 4.37 -27.38
CA LEU A 175 -4.47 4.12 -28.28
C LEU A 175 -5.82 4.45 -27.60
N LEU A 176 -5.99 4.09 -26.34
CA LEU A 176 -7.17 4.46 -25.56
C LEU A 176 -7.30 5.98 -25.43
N ALA A 177 -6.22 6.66 -25.06
CA ALA A 177 -6.23 8.11 -24.93
C ALA A 177 -6.58 8.80 -26.24
N LEU A 178 -5.98 8.38 -27.37
CA LEU A 178 -6.29 8.91 -28.69
C LEU A 178 -7.75 8.67 -29.10
N SER A 179 -8.30 7.49 -28.79
CA SER A 179 -9.71 7.20 -29.05
C SER A 179 -10.65 8.12 -28.26
N LEU A 180 -10.21 8.59 -27.10
CA LEU A 180 -10.90 9.57 -26.25
C LEU A 180 -10.52 11.02 -26.59
N LYS A 181 -9.78 11.25 -27.69
CA LYS A 181 -9.25 12.57 -28.10
C LYS A 181 -8.47 13.25 -26.96
N SER A 182 -7.62 12.48 -26.30
CA SER A 182 -6.80 12.91 -25.17
C SER A 182 -5.40 12.31 -25.25
N PHE A 183 -4.55 12.62 -24.27
CA PHE A 183 -3.20 12.08 -24.14
C PHE A 183 -2.99 11.57 -22.70
N PRO A 184 -2.23 10.49 -22.47
CA PRO A 184 -1.86 10.04 -21.14
C PRO A 184 -1.08 11.12 -20.39
N ARG A 185 -1.27 11.19 -19.08
CA ARG A 185 -0.54 12.10 -18.22
C ARG A 185 0.37 11.32 -17.26
N TYR A 186 1.60 11.78 -17.17
CA TYR A 186 2.63 11.24 -16.28
C TYR A 186 2.89 12.23 -15.14
N TRP A 187 2.90 11.70 -13.91
CA TRP A 187 3.06 12.47 -12.68
C TRP A 187 4.42 12.14 -12.06
N ASN A 188 5.27 13.15 -11.92
CA ASN A 188 6.60 13.04 -11.37
C ASN A 188 6.74 14.11 -10.27
N SER A 189 6.41 13.76 -9.03
CA SER A 189 6.55 14.66 -7.90
C SER A 189 8.02 14.78 -7.50
N THR A 190 8.54 16.00 -7.41
CA THR A 190 9.94 16.30 -7.06
C THR A 190 10.03 17.45 -6.08
N TYR A 191 9.10 17.57 -5.14
CA TYR A 191 9.16 18.63 -4.13
C TYR A 191 10.09 18.22 -3.00
N GLN A 192 11.05 19.08 -2.67
CA GLN A 192 11.82 19.00 -1.41
C GLN A 192 11.16 19.96 -0.41
N LEU A 193 10.44 19.42 0.54
CA LEU A 193 9.65 20.18 1.49
C LEU A 193 10.34 20.18 2.85
N LYS A 194 10.55 21.37 3.42
CA LYS A 194 11.08 21.52 4.77
C LYS A 194 9.91 21.55 5.75
N TYR A 195 10.10 20.93 6.91
CA TYR A 195 9.17 20.98 8.02
C TYR A 195 9.08 22.41 8.59
N ASP A 196 7.87 22.91 8.74
CA ASP A 196 7.59 24.25 9.26
C ASP A 196 6.78 24.18 10.56
N SER A 197 7.49 24.35 11.68
CA SER A 197 6.87 24.29 13.02
C SER A 197 5.88 25.43 13.25
N GLU A 198 6.15 26.63 12.72
CA GLU A 198 5.28 27.78 12.93
C GLU A 198 3.94 27.59 12.22
N LYS A 199 4.00 27.07 11.00
CA LYS A 199 2.81 26.73 10.23
C LYS A 199 1.99 25.64 10.93
N ARG A 200 2.65 24.58 11.45
CA ARG A 200 1.96 23.49 12.15
C ARG A 200 1.40 23.90 13.51
N ASN A 201 2.03 24.82 14.22
CA ASN A 201 1.50 25.38 15.47
C ASN A 201 0.16 26.15 15.28
N GLN A 202 -0.16 26.55 14.06
CA GLN A 202 -1.46 27.18 13.74
C GLN A 202 -2.58 26.14 13.55
N MET A 203 -2.23 24.85 13.46
CA MET A 203 -3.20 23.77 13.33
C MET A 203 -3.80 23.47 14.71
N SER A 204 -5.07 23.78 14.88
CA SER A 204 -5.82 23.45 16.09
C SER A 204 -6.63 22.17 15.85
N ILE A 205 -6.25 21.09 16.51
CA ILE A 205 -6.99 19.82 16.54
C ILE A 205 -7.30 19.51 18.00
N THR A 206 -8.56 19.16 18.29
CA THR A 206 -8.98 18.75 19.63
C THR A 206 -8.13 17.55 20.08
N GLN A 207 -7.52 17.69 21.28
CA GLN A 207 -6.63 16.65 21.81
C GLN A 207 -7.39 15.53 22.51
N GLU A 208 -8.57 15.80 23.05
CA GLU A 208 -9.41 14.80 23.71
C GLU A 208 -10.13 13.93 22.67
N GLY A 209 -10.03 12.61 22.84
CA GLY A 209 -10.73 11.59 22.08
C GLY A 209 -11.67 10.78 22.97
N GLU A 210 -12.51 9.96 22.37
CA GLU A 210 -13.43 9.07 23.08
C GLU A 210 -12.73 7.83 23.70
N SER A 211 -11.47 7.60 23.32
CA SER A 211 -10.62 6.53 23.86
C SER A 211 -9.20 7.04 24.09
N GLU A 212 -8.44 6.33 24.92
CA GLU A 212 -7.02 6.61 25.15
C GLU A 212 -6.22 6.57 23.84
N PHE A 213 -6.47 5.58 22.99
CA PHE A 213 -5.84 5.49 21.68
C PHE A 213 -6.18 6.71 20.80
N GLU A 214 -7.44 7.11 20.73
CA GLU A 214 -7.83 8.27 19.94
C GLU A 214 -7.16 9.55 20.45
N THR A 215 -7.13 9.75 21.77
CA THR A 215 -6.43 10.84 22.45
C THR A 215 -4.94 10.85 22.07
N PHE A 216 -4.30 9.70 22.11
CA PHE A 216 -2.89 9.56 21.72
C PHE A 216 -2.67 9.92 20.25
N VAL A 217 -3.50 9.40 19.34
CA VAL A 217 -3.37 9.71 17.91
C VAL A 217 -3.53 11.21 17.67
N ARG A 218 -4.50 11.86 18.29
CA ARG A 218 -4.73 13.31 18.19
C ARG A 218 -3.50 14.12 18.65
N LYS A 219 -2.84 13.69 19.71
CA LYS A 219 -1.61 14.31 20.24
C LYS A 219 -0.48 14.33 19.22
N ILE A 220 -0.29 13.25 18.44
CA ILE A 220 0.83 13.12 17.51
C ILE A 220 0.47 13.51 16.06
N LEU A 221 -0.79 13.65 15.76
CA LEU A 221 -1.32 13.76 14.39
C LEU A 221 -0.70 14.94 13.62
N VAL A 222 -0.70 16.14 14.23
CA VAL A 222 -0.22 17.37 13.57
C VAL A 222 1.23 17.24 13.12
N GLU A 223 2.08 16.55 13.88
CA GLU A 223 3.49 16.35 13.52
C GLU A 223 3.65 15.35 12.37
N GLN A 224 2.69 14.45 12.18
CA GLN A 224 2.77 13.33 11.25
C GLN A 224 2.02 13.54 9.92
N ILE A 225 1.18 14.57 9.79
CA ILE A 225 0.57 14.90 8.49
C ILE A 225 1.70 15.11 7.46
N PRO A 226 1.65 14.46 6.27
CA PRO A 226 2.68 14.64 5.24
C PRO A 226 2.90 16.11 4.89
N ARG A 227 4.17 16.48 4.70
CA ARG A 227 4.58 17.85 4.36
C ARG A 227 3.93 18.35 3.07
N SER A 228 3.62 17.45 2.15
CA SER A 228 2.87 17.76 0.93
C SER A 228 1.54 18.45 1.19
N PHE A 229 0.84 18.11 2.28
CA PHE A 229 -0.47 18.67 2.63
C PHE A 229 -0.40 19.87 3.56
N VAL A 230 0.71 20.11 4.22
CA VAL A 230 0.89 21.26 5.12
C VAL A 230 1.82 22.29 4.48
N GLU A 231 3.07 21.96 4.28
CA GLU A 231 4.09 22.89 3.78
C GLU A 231 4.01 23.06 2.26
N GLY A 232 3.67 21.99 1.54
CA GLY A 232 3.67 21.93 0.08
C GLY A 232 2.37 22.30 -0.60
N PHE A 233 1.25 22.30 0.10
CA PHE A 233 -0.09 22.39 -0.48
C PHE A 233 -0.27 23.59 -1.40
N ASP A 234 0.14 24.78 -0.98
CA ASP A 234 -0.03 26.02 -1.75
C ASP A 234 0.77 26.00 -3.05
N ALA A 235 2.01 25.47 -2.99
CA ALA A 235 2.86 25.36 -4.18
C ALA A 235 2.32 24.33 -5.17
N ILE A 236 1.88 23.18 -4.66
CA ILE A 236 1.29 22.10 -5.47
C ILE A 236 -0.01 22.55 -6.11
N SER A 237 -0.90 23.23 -5.36
CA SER A 237 -2.18 23.72 -5.86
C SER A 237 -2.04 24.79 -6.94
N LYS A 238 -0.97 25.63 -6.86
CA LYS A 238 -0.68 26.69 -7.84
C LYS A 238 0.12 26.19 -9.05
N ALA A 239 0.67 24.98 -9.00
CA ALA A 239 1.45 24.43 -10.10
C ALA A 239 0.59 24.34 -11.38
N PRO A 240 1.19 24.51 -12.59
CA PRO A 240 0.47 24.40 -13.84
C PRO A 240 -0.13 23.01 -14.03
N GLN A 241 -1.43 22.88 -13.88
CA GLN A 241 -2.15 21.61 -13.93
C GLN A 241 -3.12 21.56 -15.13
N PRO A 242 -3.53 20.36 -15.61
CA PRO A 242 -4.60 20.25 -16.61
C PRO A 242 -5.86 20.93 -16.10
N ARG A 243 -6.56 21.60 -17.00
CA ARG A 243 -7.75 22.31 -16.65
C ARG A 243 -9.01 21.49 -16.97
N ARG A 244 -9.79 21.17 -15.94
CA ARG A 244 -11.19 20.72 -16.00
C ARG A 244 -11.45 19.55 -16.98
N PRO A 245 -10.77 18.39 -16.83
CA PRO A 245 -11.22 17.20 -17.54
C PRO A 245 -12.63 16.83 -17.06
N LYS A 246 -13.42 16.24 -17.94
CA LYS A 246 -14.72 15.67 -17.56
C LYS A 246 -14.57 14.45 -16.66
N VAL A 247 -13.54 13.67 -16.93
CA VAL A 247 -13.23 12.42 -16.24
C VAL A 247 -11.73 12.33 -15.99
N ILE A 248 -11.37 11.96 -14.77
CA ILE A 248 -10.05 11.51 -14.35
C ILE A 248 -10.13 10.00 -14.17
N PHE A 249 -9.23 9.27 -14.82
CA PHE A 249 -9.07 7.83 -14.64
C PHE A 249 -7.69 7.52 -14.05
N THR A 250 -7.66 6.67 -13.03
CA THR A 250 -6.44 6.11 -12.46
C THR A 250 -6.70 4.75 -11.84
N SER A 251 -5.65 3.93 -11.75
CA SER A 251 -5.72 2.69 -10.97
C SER A 251 -5.11 2.83 -9.57
N ASN A 252 -4.05 3.63 -9.38
CA ASN A 252 -3.40 3.71 -8.07
C ASN A 252 -2.69 5.03 -7.72
N LEU A 253 -2.69 6.05 -8.57
CA LEU A 253 -2.00 7.31 -8.25
C LEU A 253 -2.53 7.98 -6.99
N HIS A 254 -3.83 7.88 -6.73
CA HIS A 254 -4.49 8.42 -5.54
C HIS A 254 -3.98 7.80 -4.22
N LEU A 255 -3.23 6.70 -4.28
CA LEU A 255 -2.61 6.06 -3.12
C LEU A 255 -1.20 6.57 -2.83
N TRP A 256 -0.47 7.01 -3.88
CA TRP A 256 0.98 7.22 -3.78
C TRP A 256 1.47 8.59 -4.23
N ASN A 257 0.62 9.37 -4.91
CA ASN A 257 1.03 10.65 -5.48
C ASN A 257 0.16 11.80 -4.95
N ASP A 258 0.66 12.54 -3.98
CA ASP A 258 -0.08 13.61 -3.31
C ASP A 258 -0.38 14.78 -4.24
N GLU A 259 0.49 15.06 -5.23
CA GLU A 259 0.24 16.08 -6.25
C GLU A 259 -0.98 15.73 -7.11
N PHE A 260 -1.05 14.44 -7.53
CA PHE A 260 -2.24 13.95 -8.22
C PHE A 260 -3.49 14.05 -7.35
N SER A 261 -3.40 13.64 -6.08
CA SER A 261 -4.55 13.64 -5.16
C SER A 261 -5.08 15.05 -4.91
N ILE A 262 -4.20 16.03 -4.67
CA ILE A 262 -4.56 17.44 -4.51
C ILE A 262 -5.21 17.98 -5.79
N TRP A 263 -4.60 17.70 -6.95
CA TRP A 263 -5.16 18.11 -8.23
C TRP A 263 -6.53 17.47 -8.49
N ALA A 264 -6.68 16.17 -8.28
CA ALA A 264 -7.94 15.46 -8.48
C ALA A 264 -9.04 16.00 -7.55
N ALA A 265 -8.70 16.32 -6.29
CA ALA A 265 -9.63 16.95 -5.35
C ALA A 265 -10.13 18.30 -5.87
N HIS A 266 -9.22 19.17 -6.35
CA HIS A 266 -9.62 20.45 -6.96
C HIS A 266 -10.52 20.26 -8.19
N GLN A 267 -10.19 19.31 -9.08
CA GLN A 267 -11.01 19.08 -10.27
C GLN A 267 -12.42 18.58 -9.92
N ARG A 268 -12.54 17.77 -8.87
CA ARG A 268 -13.84 17.28 -8.40
C ARG A 268 -14.75 18.39 -7.89
N GLU A 269 -14.23 19.42 -7.24
CA GLU A 269 -15.01 20.60 -6.84
C GLU A 269 -15.61 21.34 -8.06
N TYR A 270 -15.01 21.20 -9.23
CA TYR A 270 -15.54 21.70 -10.50
C TYR A 270 -16.44 20.71 -11.26
N GLY A 271 -16.78 19.56 -10.64
CA GLY A 271 -17.69 18.58 -11.20
C GLY A 271 -17.04 17.49 -12.04
N THR A 272 -15.70 17.43 -12.10
CA THR A 272 -14.95 16.31 -12.73
C THR A 272 -15.25 15.00 -12.01
N LYS A 273 -15.47 13.92 -12.78
CA LYS A 273 -15.71 12.58 -12.24
C LYS A 273 -14.39 11.83 -12.06
N LEU A 274 -14.21 11.22 -10.90
CA LEU A 274 -13.05 10.37 -10.59
C LEU A 274 -13.45 8.89 -10.79
N VAL A 275 -12.83 8.25 -11.78
CA VAL A 275 -13.00 6.83 -12.08
C VAL A 275 -11.74 6.11 -11.62
N ILE A 276 -11.91 5.13 -10.73
CA ILE A 276 -10.81 4.35 -10.19
C ILE A 276 -10.98 2.89 -10.63
N SER A 277 -9.93 2.32 -11.22
CA SER A 277 -9.87 0.90 -11.50
C SER A 277 -9.09 0.18 -10.42
N GLN A 278 -9.53 -1.01 -10.06
CA GLN A 278 -8.74 -1.92 -9.25
C GLN A 278 -7.31 -2.04 -9.81
N HIS A 279 -6.32 -2.15 -8.93
CA HIS A 279 -4.91 -2.17 -9.32
C HIS A 279 -4.16 -3.43 -8.87
N GLY A 280 -4.72 -4.24 -7.99
CA GLY A 280 -4.09 -5.45 -7.47
C GLY A 280 -5.10 -6.52 -7.07
N GLY A 281 -4.60 -7.68 -6.69
CA GLY A 281 -5.38 -8.75 -6.07
C GLY A 281 -5.79 -8.38 -4.64
N LEU A 282 -6.32 -9.31 -3.88
CA LEU A 282 -6.91 -9.17 -2.56
C LEU A 282 -8.18 -8.29 -2.52
N ASN A 283 -8.21 -7.16 -3.25
CA ASN A 283 -9.40 -6.32 -3.34
C ASN A 283 -10.60 -7.14 -3.83
N GLY A 284 -11.68 -7.11 -3.06
CA GLY A 284 -12.89 -7.88 -3.31
C GLY A 284 -12.82 -9.37 -3.01
N GLN A 285 -11.69 -9.90 -2.57
CA GLN A 285 -11.51 -11.31 -2.19
C GLN A 285 -11.36 -11.47 -0.68
N GLY A 286 -10.57 -10.61 -0.05
CA GLY A 286 -10.37 -10.61 1.40
C GLY A 286 -11.63 -10.23 2.17
N LEU A 287 -11.88 -10.90 3.29
CA LEU A 287 -13.07 -10.69 4.12
C LEU A 287 -13.12 -9.28 4.71
N ILE A 288 -11.97 -8.71 5.06
CA ILE A 288 -11.83 -7.34 5.50
C ILE A 288 -11.16 -6.55 4.37
N PRO A 289 -11.75 -5.43 3.92
CA PRO A 289 -11.19 -4.64 2.83
C PRO A 289 -9.78 -4.12 3.12
N THR A 290 -8.94 -4.06 2.10
CA THR A 290 -7.66 -3.33 2.19
C THR A 290 -7.90 -1.84 2.42
N ARG A 291 -6.89 -1.09 2.87
CA ARG A 291 -7.01 0.39 2.98
C ARG A 291 -7.15 1.07 1.62
N GLY A 292 -6.59 0.47 0.57
CA GLY A 292 -6.85 0.92 -0.81
C GLY A 292 -8.34 0.78 -1.16
N GLU A 293 -8.92 -0.40 -1.01
CA GLU A 293 -10.34 -0.66 -1.28
C GLU A 293 -11.27 0.23 -0.42
N TYR A 294 -10.97 0.35 0.88
CA TYR A 294 -11.71 1.24 1.78
C TYR A 294 -11.73 2.69 1.29
N HIS A 295 -10.57 3.21 0.91
CA HIS A 295 -10.43 4.58 0.43
C HIS A 295 -11.10 4.78 -0.93
N GLU A 296 -10.86 3.87 -1.88
CA GLU A 296 -11.42 3.90 -3.23
C GLU A 296 -12.95 3.93 -3.22
N ASN A 297 -13.58 3.11 -2.37
CA ASN A 297 -15.03 3.07 -2.22
C ASN A 297 -15.62 4.42 -1.74
N LYS A 298 -14.84 5.22 -0.99
CA LYS A 298 -15.28 6.52 -0.45
C LYS A 298 -15.00 7.70 -1.36
N ILE A 299 -14.06 7.58 -2.30
CA ILE A 299 -13.67 8.70 -3.17
C ILE A 299 -14.06 8.54 -4.64
N ALA A 300 -14.24 7.31 -5.14
CA ALA A 300 -14.56 7.08 -6.55
C ALA A 300 -16.00 7.50 -6.88
N ASP A 301 -16.17 8.27 -7.97
CA ASP A 301 -17.49 8.46 -8.58
C ASP A 301 -17.91 7.22 -9.38
N CYS A 302 -16.95 6.43 -9.87
CA CYS A 302 -17.17 5.12 -10.44
C CYS A 302 -15.96 4.22 -10.14
N HIS A 303 -16.20 3.04 -9.59
CA HIS A 303 -15.18 2.03 -9.35
C HIS A 303 -15.27 0.92 -10.40
N LEU A 304 -14.12 0.47 -10.91
CA LEU A 304 -14.01 -0.57 -11.94
C LEU A 304 -13.29 -1.79 -11.34
N PRO A 305 -14.00 -2.64 -10.60
CA PRO A 305 -13.44 -3.85 -10.02
C PRO A 305 -13.23 -4.94 -11.08
N TRP A 306 -12.34 -5.89 -10.77
CA TRP A 306 -12.01 -7.02 -11.64
C TRP A 306 -12.92 -8.24 -11.37
N GLY A 307 -14.21 -8.10 -11.72
CA GLY A 307 -15.16 -9.22 -11.70
C GLY A 307 -15.97 -9.39 -10.41
N TRP A 308 -15.83 -8.52 -9.42
CA TRP A 308 -16.58 -8.57 -8.17
C TRP A 308 -17.45 -7.32 -7.96
N LYS A 309 -18.36 -7.36 -7.00
CA LYS A 309 -19.26 -6.24 -6.68
C LYS A 309 -18.60 -5.31 -5.64
N SER A 310 -18.27 -4.10 -6.08
CA SER A 310 -17.78 -3.03 -5.20
C SER A 310 -18.91 -2.39 -4.40
N GLU A 311 -18.61 -1.87 -3.22
CA GLU A 311 -19.52 -1.06 -2.39
C GLU A 311 -19.66 0.38 -2.88
N SER A 312 -18.86 0.81 -3.86
CA SER A 312 -18.99 2.12 -4.47
C SER A 312 -20.38 2.30 -5.09
N GLN A 313 -20.96 3.50 -4.94
CA GLN A 313 -22.30 3.84 -5.44
C GLN A 313 -22.47 3.49 -6.93
N TYR A 314 -21.41 3.68 -7.71
CA TYR A 314 -21.37 3.25 -9.11
C TYR A 314 -20.17 2.34 -9.33
N SER A 315 -20.42 1.11 -9.72
CA SER A 315 -19.36 0.17 -10.10
C SER A 315 -19.70 -0.53 -11.41
N ARG A 316 -18.67 -0.85 -12.19
CA ARG A 316 -18.78 -1.63 -13.42
C ARG A 316 -17.65 -2.63 -13.49
N ASN A 317 -17.98 -3.90 -13.49
CA ASN A 317 -16.99 -4.95 -13.60
C ASN A 317 -16.27 -4.88 -14.95
N ILE A 318 -14.95 -4.97 -14.90
CA ILE A 318 -14.08 -5.04 -16.06
C ILE A 318 -13.14 -6.25 -15.93
N PRO A 319 -12.58 -6.76 -17.04
CA PRO A 319 -11.47 -7.70 -16.96
C PRO A 319 -10.26 -7.06 -16.23
N ALA A 320 -9.43 -7.91 -15.62
CA ALA A 320 -8.20 -7.43 -14.99
C ALA A 320 -7.29 -6.75 -16.02
N LEU A 321 -7.11 -5.43 -15.91
CA LEU A 321 -6.38 -4.62 -16.89
C LEU A 321 -4.94 -5.09 -17.06
N ILE A 322 -4.34 -5.64 -16.01
CA ILE A 322 -2.99 -6.19 -16.05
C ILE A 322 -2.83 -7.34 -17.08
N ASN A 323 -3.92 -8.02 -17.41
CA ASN A 323 -3.93 -9.15 -18.37
C ASN A 323 -4.29 -8.74 -19.80
N VAL A 324 -4.73 -7.49 -20.02
CA VAL A 324 -5.15 -7.04 -21.35
C VAL A 324 -3.96 -7.05 -22.31
N GLY A 325 -4.13 -7.78 -23.43
CA GLY A 325 -3.10 -7.90 -24.46
C GLY A 325 -1.87 -8.74 -24.07
N LYS A 326 -1.91 -9.43 -22.95
CA LYS A 326 -0.86 -10.39 -22.56
C LYS A 326 -1.03 -11.72 -23.29
N THR A 327 0.08 -12.34 -23.64
CA THR A 327 0.10 -13.66 -24.26
C THR A 327 -0.37 -14.72 -23.27
N ARG A 328 -1.24 -15.63 -23.72
CA ARG A 328 -1.63 -16.81 -22.96
C ARG A 328 -0.58 -17.91 -23.13
N PHE A 329 -0.50 -18.78 -22.17
CA PHE A 329 0.36 -19.97 -22.22
C PHE A 329 -0.50 -21.17 -22.66
N ASP A 330 -0.05 -21.87 -23.67
CA ASP A 330 -0.79 -23.02 -24.24
C ASP A 330 -0.18 -24.35 -23.79
N ASP A 331 1.14 -24.44 -23.72
CA ASP A 331 1.84 -25.66 -23.33
C ASP A 331 3.11 -25.33 -22.51
N GLN A 332 3.21 -25.91 -21.32
CA GLN A 332 4.35 -25.81 -20.41
C GLN A 332 4.98 -27.19 -20.14
N SER A 333 4.65 -28.21 -20.93
CA SER A 333 5.10 -29.60 -20.71
C SER A 333 6.62 -29.78 -20.79
N LYS A 334 7.31 -28.90 -21.53
CA LYS A 334 8.77 -28.92 -21.69
C LYS A 334 9.54 -28.16 -20.60
N ALA A 335 8.85 -27.35 -19.82
CA ALA A 335 9.45 -26.65 -18.69
C ALA A 335 9.53 -27.58 -17.46
N GLU A 336 10.57 -27.44 -16.67
CA GLU A 336 10.84 -28.34 -15.54
C GLU A 336 10.70 -27.69 -14.18
N LYS A 337 10.82 -26.34 -14.12
CA LYS A 337 10.85 -25.62 -12.84
C LYS A 337 9.48 -25.50 -12.21
N LEU A 338 9.44 -25.53 -10.87
CA LEU A 338 8.31 -25.10 -10.06
C LEU A 338 8.57 -23.66 -9.60
N LEU A 339 7.69 -22.73 -9.92
CA LEU A 339 7.81 -21.35 -9.53
C LEU A 339 6.97 -21.08 -8.27
N LEU A 340 7.62 -20.96 -7.12
CA LEU A 340 6.98 -20.60 -5.86
C LEU A 340 6.96 -19.06 -5.73
N ILE A 341 5.79 -18.46 -5.84
CA ILE A 341 5.60 -17.00 -5.74
C ILE A 341 5.17 -16.66 -4.33
N THR A 342 6.05 -15.96 -3.61
CA THR A 342 5.82 -15.59 -2.21
C THR A 342 5.37 -14.13 -2.10
N ASP A 343 4.71 -13.82 -0.99
CA ASP A 343 4.40 -12.44 -0.61
C ASP A 343 5.50 -11.85 0.28
N CYS A 344 5.38 -10.57 0.53
CA CYS A 344 6.25 -9.85 1.43
C CYS A 344 5.60 -9.69 2.79
N THR A 345 6.20 -10.27 3.82
CA THR A 345 5.85 -9.94 5.19
C THR A 345 6.63 -8.71 5.64
N TYR A 346 6.08 -7.98 6.59
CA TYR A 346 6.65 -6.75 7.10
C TYR A 346 7.27 -6.99 8.48
N ARG A 347 8.46 -6.46 8.73
CA ARG A 347 9.01 -6.43 10.09
C ARG A 347 8.08 -5.67 11.03
N TYR A 348 7.53 -4.56 10.57
CA TYR A 348 6.58 -3.74 11.31
C TYR A 348 5.20 -3.80 10.63
N GLY A 349 4.31 -4.68 11.09
CA GLY A 349 2.93 -4.79 10.60
C GLY A 349 2.18 -3.47 10.67
N ARG A 350 1.22 -3.27 9.78
CA ARG A 350 0.35 -2.06 9.77
C ARG A 350 -1.11 -2.38 9.99
N LYS A 351 -1.51 -3.58 9.77
CA LYS A 351 -2.89 -4.05 9.89
C LYS A 351 -2.87 -5.57 10.05
N SER A 352 -2.09 -6.03 11.01
CA SER A 352 -1.88 -7.46 11.23
C SER A 352 -3.17 -8.22 11.59
N TRP A 353 -4.22 -7.51 12.02
CA TRP A 353 -5.52 -8.11 12.24
C TRP A 353 -6.31 -8.42 10.95
N VAL A 354 -5.94 -7.89 9.80
CA VAL A 354 -6.58 -8.20 8.50
C VAL A 354 -5.99 -9.43 7.87
N ILE A 355 -4.67 -9.45 7.74
CA ILE A 355 -3.90 -10.59 7.29
C ILE A 355 -2.86 -10.83 8.39
N THR A 356 -3.09 -11.81 9.24
CA THR A 356 -2.13 -12.18 10.27
C THR A 356 -1.07 -13.06 9.64
N MET A 357 -0.24 -12.49 8.78
CA MET A 357 0.99 -13.15 8.41
C MET A 357 1.99 -12.96 9.55
N ASP A 358 1.93 -13.85 10.52
CA ASP A 358 3.08 -14.13 11.34
C ASP A 358 4.19 -14.64 10.42
N ASN A 359 5.29 -13.89 10.38
CA ASN A 359 6.40 -14.19 9.49
C ASN A 359 6.94 -15.61 9.69
N ASP A 360 7.01 -16.06 10.93
CA ASP A 360 7.55 -17.39 11.27
C ASP A 360 6.60 -18.50 10.81
N THR A 361 5.29 -18.35 11.06
CA THR A 361 4.28 -19.31 10.58
C THR A 361 4.25 -19.35 9.05
N TYR A 362 4.22 -18.19 8.38
CA TYR A 362 4.17 -18.12 6.93
C TYR A 362 5.39 -18.76 6.27
N ILE A 363 6.58 -18.41 6.70
CA ILE A 363 7.83 -19.01 6.17
C ILE A 363 7.92 -20.49 6.55
N GLY A 364 7.49 -20.87 7.76
CA GLY A 364 7.41 -22.28 8.18
C GLY A 364 6.51 -23.12 7.29
N ASP A 365 5.33 -22.60 6.91
CA ASP A 365 4.42 -23.27 5.97
C ASP A 365 5.10 -23.47 4.60
N LEU A 366 5.82 -22.45 4.10
CA LEU A 366 6.54 -22.53 2.83
C LEU A 366 7.71 -23.53 2.86
N HIS A 367 8.52 -23.51 3.91
CA HIS A 367 9.61 -24.49 4.10
C HIS A 367 9.04 -25.90 4.23
N GLY A 368 7.93 -26.07 4.98
CA GLY A 368 7.24 -27.35 5.11
C GLY A 368 6.75 -27.87 3.75
N PHE A 369 6.17 -27.01 2.92
CA PHE A 369 5.76 -27.36 1.56
C PHE A 369 6.94 -27.82 0.71
N VAL A 370 8.01 -27.02 0.62
CA VAL A 370 9.18 -27.36 -0.21
C VAL A 370 9.88 -28.60 0.30
N GLY A 371 10.03 -28.75 1.63
CA GLY A 371 10.70 -29.91 2.24
C GLY A 371 9.96 -31.24 2.08
N GLN A 372 8.64 -31.21 1.76
CA GLN A 372 7.84 -32.42 1.49
C GLN A 372 7.79 -32.81 0.00
N LEU A 373 8.32 -31.96 -0.89
CA LEU A 373 8.40 -32.31 -2.31
C LEU A 373 9.37 -33.46 -2.55
N ALA A 374 9.10 -34.28 -3.57
CA ALA A 374 10.06 -35.27 -4.03
C ALA A 374 11.40 -34.60 -4.40
N PRO A 375 12.55 -35.22 -4.13
CA PRO A 375 13.86 -34.58 -4.34
C PRO A 375 14.06 -34.01 -5.75
N GLU A 376 13.53 -34.71 -6.77
CA GLU A 376 13.61 -34.29 -8.17
C GLU A 376 12.80 -32.99 -8.44
N ILE A 377 11.75 -32.76 -7.68
CA ILE A 377 10.94 -31.51 -7.77
C ILE A 377 11.59 -30.43 -6.93
N GLN A 378 12.05 -30.76 -5.72
CA GLN A 378 12.68 -29.82 -4.80
C GLN A 378 13.88 -29.13 -5.44
N SER A 379 14.77 -29.88 -6.12
CA SER A 379 15.93 -29.32 -6.84
C SER A 379 15.56 -28.42 -8.02
N ASN A 380 14.30 -28.42 -8.42
CA ASN A 380 13.75 -27.60 -9.51
C ASN A 380 12.87 -26.45 -9.03
N VAL A 381 12.81 -26.17 -7.73
CA VAL A 381 12.07 -25.04 -7.19
C VAL A 381 12.83 -23.74 -7.45
N ILE A 382 12.12 -22.71 -7.94
CA ILE A 382 12.57 -21.33 -7.94
C ILE A 382 11.65 -20.54 -7.00
N VAL A 383 12.21 -19.98 -5.96
CA VAL A 383 11.46 -19.09 -5.04
C VAL A 383 11.56 -17.66 -5.53
N ARG A 384 10.43 -17.11 -5.93
CA ARG A 384 10.31 -15.72 -6.32
C ARG A 384 9.87 -14.89 -5.12
N LEU A 385 10.80 -14.12 -4.56
CA LEU A 385 10.52 -13.16 -3.51
C LEU A 385 9.84 -11.91 -4.08
N HIS A 386 9.09 -11.23 -3.25
CA HIS A 386 8.53 -9.94 -3.63
C HIS A 386 9.67 -8.91 -3.80
N HIS A 387 9.61 -8.12 -4.86
CA HIS A 387 10.67 -7.16 -5.22
C HIS A 387 10.95 -6.06 -4.18
N HIS A 388 10.07 -5.91 -3.18
CA HIS A 388 10.28 -5.02 -2.04
C HIS A 388 10.72 -5.76 -0.77
N SER A 389 11.03 -7.05 -0.82
CA SER A 389 11.38 -7.83 0.38
C SER A 389 12.54 -7.21 1.16
N ALA A 390 13.56 -6.73 0.45
CA ALA A 390 14.69 -6.05 1.07
C ALA A 390 14.32 -4.73 1.78
N LEU A 391 13.28 -4.02 1.30
CA LEU A 391 12.82 -2.76 1.89
C LEU A 391 12.06 -2.96 3.21
N TYR A 392 11.47 -4.15 3.39
CA TYR A 392 10.60 -4.43 4.53
C TYR A 392 11.30 -5.25 5.63
N ASP A 393 12.58 -5.53 5.45
CA ASP A 393 13.52 -6.10 6.44
C ASP A 393 12.97 -7.35 7.18
N ALA A 394 12.31 -8.23 6.44
CA ALA A 394 11.75 -9.46 6.99
C ALA A 394 12.69 -10.68 6.84
N SER A 395 13.94 -10.46 6.40
CA SER A 395 15.01 -11.46 6.28
C SER A 395 14.62 -12.70 5.47
N HIS A 396 13.78 -12.54 4.44
CA HIS A 396 13.27 -13.68 3.66
C HIS A 396 14.40 -14.44 2.96
N SER A 397 15.35 -13.73 2.34
CA SER A 397 16.48 -14.36 1.64
C SER A 397 17.35 -15.19 2.57
N GLU A 398 17.67 -14.66 3.76
CA GLU A 398 18.46 -15.33 4.77
C GLU A 398 17.75 -16.57 5.32
N ARG A 399 16.44 -16.49 5.54
CA ARG A 399 15.62 -17.60 6.01
C ARG A 399 15.60 -18.74 4.98
N TRP A 400 15.43 -18.43 3.69
CA TRP A 400 15.50 -19.43 2.63
C TRP A 400 16.87 -20.08 2.51
N ARG A 401 17.95 -19.30 2.55
CA ARG A 401 19.33 -19.83 2.51
C ARG A 401 19.70 -20.64 3.75
N SER A 402 19.09 -20.33 4.90
CA SER A 402 19.25 -21.16 6.11
C SER A 402 18.49 -22.47 6.04
N PHE A 403 17.37 -22.52 5.31
CA PHE A 403 16.61 -23.75 5.06
C PHE A 403 17.30 -24.64 4.03
N ASP A 404 17.70 -24.09 2.90
CA ASP A 404 18.41 -24.76 1.82
C ASP A 404 19.40 -23.78 1.16
N PRO A 405 20.72 -23.93 1.40
CA PRO A 405 21.74 -23.04 0.82
C PRO A 405 21.78 -23.03 -0.71
N ASP A 406 21.34 -24.11 -1.35
CA ASP A 406 21.38 -24.30 -2.81
C ASP A 406 20.07 -23.93 -3.51
N ILE A 407 19.04 -23.49 -2.76
CA ILE A 407 17.76 -23.13 -3.33
C ILE A 407 17.85 -21.94 -4.30
N ALA A 408 17.23 -22.06 -5.45
CA ALA A 408 17.21 -20.96 -6.42
C ALA A 408 16.28 -19.85 -5.96
N LEU A 409 16.87 -18.69 -5.58
CA LEU A 409 16.15 -17.49 -5.20
C LEU A 409 16.18 -16.47 -6.33
N ASP A 410 15.04 -15.87 -6.63
CA ASP A 410 14.91 -14.65 -7.41
C ASP A 410 14.39 -13.54 -6.47
N GLU A 411 15.23 -12.56 -6.18
CA GLU A 411 14.94 -11.48 -5.23
C GLU A 411 14.22 -10.28 -5.91
N GLY A 412 13.70 -10.47 -7.10
CA GLY A 412 12.99 -9.45 -7.85
C GLY A 412 13.70 -8.95 -9.09
N GLU A 413 14.85 -9.52 -9.42
CA GLU A 413 15.66 -9.09 -10.56
C GLU A 413 15.07 -9.52 -11.89
N SER A 414 14.54 -10.75 -11.96
CA SER A 414 13.96 -11.27 -13.19
C SER A 414 12.53 -10.77 -13.40
N SER A 415 12.15 -10.61 -14.66
CA SER A 415 10.72 -10.43 -14.94
C SER A 415 9.96 -11.73 -14.67
N ILE A 416 8.74 -11.63 -14.16
CA ILE A 416 7.90 -12.82 -13.94
C ILE A 416 7.64 -13.58 -15.25
N ASP A 417 7.62 -12.89 -16.39
CA ASP A 417 7.47 -13.51 -17.71
C ASP A 417 8.65 -14.37 -18.09
N GLU A 418 9.87 -14.00 -17.68
CA GLU A 418 11.07 -14.80 -17.89
C GLU A 418 11.05 -16.08 -17.04
N LEU A 419 10.69 -15.95 -15.76
CA LEU A 419 10.56 -17.10 -14.87
C LEU A 419 9.50 -18.09 -15.35
N ARG A 420 8.37 -17.60 -15.88
CA ARG A 420 7.31 -18.46 -16.45
C ARG A 420 7.79 -19.31 -17.63
N LYS A 421 8.67 -18.79 -18.49
CA LYS A 421 9.17 -19.56 -19.65
C LYS A 421 9.88 -20.87 -19.24
N HIS A 422 10.48 -20.88 -18.08
CA HIS A 422 11.23 -22.02 -17.56
C HIS A 422 10.44 -22.87 -16.55
N SER A 423 9.22 -22.40 -16.21
CA SER A 423 8.42 -23.04 -15.17
C SER A 423 7.23 -23.79 -15.74
N ARG A 424 7.04 -25.01 -15.27
CA ARG A 424 5.93 -25.87 -15.64
C ARG A 424 4.63 -25.49 -14.91
N ILE A 425 4.78 -25.04 -13.67
CA ILE A 425 3.69 -24.69 -12.78
C ILE A 425 4.11 -23.56 -11.84
N ALA A 426 3.16 -22.73 -11.44
CA ALA A 426 3.34 -21.77 -10.36
C ALA A 426 2.54 -22.18 -9.12
N VAL A 427 3.10 -21.93 -7.94
CA VAL A 427 2.39 -21.97 -6.67
C VAL A 427 2.35 -20.57 -6.13
N CYS A 428 1.14 -19.99 -6.01
CA CYS A 428 0.91 -18.69 -5.40
C CYS A 428 0.47 -18.89 -3.95
N THR A 429 1.10 -18.17 -3.03
CA THR A 429 0.95 -18.41 -1.59
C THR A 429 0.09 -17.35 -0.89
N THR A 430 -0.44 -16.41 -1.63
CA THR A 430 -1.30 -15.33 -1.14
C THR A 430 -2.35 -14.94 -2.18
N LEU A 431 -3.41 -14.29 -1.73
CA LEU A 431 -4.35 -13.59 -2.60
C LEU A 431 -3.75 -12.24 -2.99
N GLY A 432 -3.32 -12.11 -4.22
CA GLY A 432 -2.65 -10.91 -4.69
C GLY A 432 -2.87 -10.65 -6.17
N THR A 433 -1.96 -9.94 -6.79
CA THR A 433 -1.98 -9.70 -8.23
C THR A 433 -1.47 -10.92 -8.99
N SER A 434 -0.61 -11.71 -8.36
CA SER A 434 0.11 -12.82 -9.00
C SER A 434 -0.84 -13.90 -9.49
N GLU A 435 -1.77 -14.39 -8.64
CA GLU A 435 -2.70 -15.43 -9.04
C GLU A 435 -3.65 -14.95 -10.15
N ILE A 436 -4.14 -13.71 -10.07
CA ILE A 436 -5.00 -13.12 -11.12
C ILE A 436 -4.26 -13.06 -12.46
N GLU A 437 -2.98 -12.70 -12.41
CA GLU A 437 -2.15 -12.65 -13.61
C GLU A 437 -1.88 -14.03 -14.18
N GLN A 438 -1.59 -15.04 -13.33
CA GLN A 438 -1.37 -16.41 -13.76
C GLN A 438 -2.64 -16.99 -14.43
N PHE A 439 -3.77 -16.94 -13.73
CA PHE A 439 -5.03 -17.47 -14.25
C PHE A 439 -5.49 -16.75 -15.52
N GLY A 440 -5.39 -15.43 -15.56
CA GLY A 440 -5.76 -14.64 -16.74
C GLY A 440 -4.92 -14.95 -17.98
N ARG A 441 -3.71 -15.48 -17.78
CA ARG A 441 -2.79 -15.90 -18.84
C ARG A 441 -2.84 -17.42 -19.14
N ASN A 442 -3.73 -18.15 -18.50
CA ASN A 442 -3.82 -19.61 -18.63
C ASN A 442 -2.53 -20.33 -18.25
N PHE A 443 -1.78 -19.80 -17.26
CA PHE A 443 -0.58 -20.44 -16.75
C PHE A 443 -0.97 -21.51 -15.72
N PRO A 444 -0.43 -22.75 -15.77
CA PRO A 444 -0.70 -23.76 -14.76
C PRO A 444 -0.36 -23.23 -13.37
N THR A 445 -1.35 -23.18 -12.48
CA THR A 445 -1.19 -22.50 -11.20
C THR A 445 -1.98 -23.20 -10.10
N VAL A 446 -1.38 -23.31 -8.94
CA VAL A 446 -1.99 -23.75 -7.69
C VAL A 446 -1.94 -22.60 -6.69
N LEU A 447 -3.01 -22.42 -5.93
CA LEU A 447 -3.02 -21.57 -4.74
C LEU A 447 -2.77 -22.43 -3.51
N MET A 448 -1.86 -21.98 -2.66
CA MET A 448 -1.62 -22.53 -1.33
C MET A 448 -1.92 -21.43 -0.32
N LEU A 449 -3.05 -21.52 0.37
CA LEU A 449 -3.52 -20.47 1.28
C LEU A 449 -3.82 -21.05 2.66
N ASN A 450 -3.24 -20.44 3.69
CA ASN A 450 -3.64 -20.73 5.05
C ASN A 450 -4.96 -19.97 5.37
N PRO A 451 -6.08 -20.66 5.63
CA PRO A 451 -7.39 -20.02 5.84
C PRO A 451 -7.44 -19.16 7.11
N LEU A 452 -6.54 -19.37 8.06
CA LEU A 452 -6.43 -18.53 9.26
C LEU A 452 -5.87 -17.15 8.94
N THR A 453 -4.98 -17.06 7.95
CA THR A 453 -4.33 -15.82 7.53
C THR A 453 -5.06 -15.12 6.39
N HIS A 454 -5.78 -15.87 5.55
CA HIS A 454 -6.48 -15.38 4.37
C HIS A 454 -8.00 -15.66 4.44
N PRO A 455 -8.74 -15.01 5.36
CA PRO A 455 -10.18 -15.17 5.41
C PRO A 455 -10.83 -14.56 4.16
N ILE A 456 -11.70 -15.34 3.51
CA ILE A 456 -12.31 -15.02 2.21
C ILE A 456 -13.72 -14.46 2.39
N ARG A 457 -14.09 -13.48 1.57
CA ARG A 457 -15.44 -12.91 1.52
C ARG A 457 -16.49 -13.96 1.24
N ARG A 458 -17.69 -13.76 1.81
CA ARG A 458 -18.81 -14.70 1.65
C ARG A 458 -19.23 -14.88 0.19
N ASP A 459 -19.24 -13.81 -0.59
CA ASP A 459 -19.61 -13.82 -2.00
C ASP A 459 -18.56 -14.47 -2.92
N CYS A 460 -17.35 -14.74 -2.41
CA CYS A 460 -16.31 -15.49 -3.11
C CYS A 460 -16.24 -16.96 -2.72
N GLN A 461 -16.93 -17.40 -1.66
CA GLN A 461 -16.80 -18.76 -1.11
C GLN A 461 -17.13 -19.88 -2.12
N ASP A 462 -18.14 -19.70 -2.97
CA ASP A 462 -18.49 -20.69 -3.99
C ASP A 462 -17.39 -20.88 -5.02
N LEU A 463 -16.73 -19.78 -5.43
CA LEU A 463 -15.59 -19.84 -6.34
C LEU A 463 -14.42 -20.60 -5.69
N PHE A 464 -14.04 -20.22 -4.47
CA PHE A 464 -12.92 -20.85 -3.76
C PHE A 464 -13.20 -22.33 -3.42
N SER A 465 -14.45 -22.66 -3.06
CA SER A 465 -14.87 -24.06 -2.87
C SER A 465 -14.76 -24.88 -4.17
N THR A 466 -15.08 -24.25 -5.30
CA THR A 466 -14.92 -24.90 -6.61
C THR A 466 -13.45 -25.10 -6.92
N MET A 467 -12.59 -24.10 -6.70
CA MET A 467 -11.15 -24.23 -6.89
C MET A 467 -10.53 -25.34 -6.04
N LYS A 468 -10.98 -25.49 -4.78
CA LYS A 468 -10.57 -26.57 -3.90
C LYS A 468 -10.99 -27.95 -4.44
N LYS A 469 -12.25 -28.09 -4.90
CA LYS A 469 -12.76 -29.35 -5.49
C LYS A 469 -11.99 -29.81 -6.73
N VAL A 470 -11.49 -28.88 -7.54
CA VAL A 470 -10.74 -29.20 -8.76
C VAL A 470 -9.23 -29.22 -8.57
N GLY A 471 -8.74 -29.06 -7.33
CA GLY A 471 -7.31 -29.13 -7.00
C GLY A 471 -6.50 -27.89 -7.37
N LEU A 472 -7.15 -26.73 -7.55
CA LEU A 472 -6.48 -25.45 -7.78
C LEU A 472 -6.17 -24.70 -6.49
N LEU A 473 -6.85 -25.01 -5.38
CA LEU A 473 -6.62 -24.43 -4.06
C LEU A 473 -6.33 -25.53 -3.05
N HIS A 474 -5.25 -25.37 -2.30
CA HIS A 474 -4.84 -26.19 -1.15
C HIS A 474 -4.71 -25.30 0.09
N GLU A 475 -5.04 -25.89 1.26
CA GLU A 475 -4.96 -25.26 2.58
C GLU A 475 -3.91 -25.97 3.44
#